data_509b34ae47fe11f2e2e5b35fe5b1f89a
#
_entry.id   509b34ae47fe11f2e2e5b35fe5b1f89a
#
_cell.length_a   1.000
_cell.length_b   1.000
_cell.length_c   1.000
_cell.angle_alpha   90.00
_cell.angle_beta   90.00
_cell.angle_gamma   90.00
#
_symmetry.space_group_name_H-M   'P 1'
#
loop_
_entity.id
_entity.type
_entity.pdbx_description
1 polymer ?
#
loop_
_entity_poly.entity_id
_entity_poly.type
_entity_poly.pdbx_seq_one_letter_code
_entity_poly.pdbx_strand_id
1 'polypeptide(L)'
;YSIFKLVKDEFNINLSKANFFAGHSLGEYSALASAGVLTFADTLKILKIRGKAMQSSVPKGKGGMVAILGSDIETIEKIIKENKNKYECFIANDNSVGQIVVSGNIDDLEKFMVNLKLKNIKNVKLPVSAPFHCKLMNKATIIMNEEISKLNFEEPKNTLVSNVTGKEIFDSSDLKNLLVKQIESRVRWRESVLLMINKGVSQFIEIGPGKILSGLIKRIDKNVKVSAINNEEDIKLINIDE
;
A
#
# COMPACT_ATOMS: atom_id res chain seq x y z
N TYR A 1 2.69 -4.79 13.80
CA TYR A 1 3.67 -5.79 14.26
C TYR A 1 3.41 -6.24 15.70
N SER A 2 3.17 -5.30 16.64
CA SER A 2 2.90 -5.67 18.05
C SER A 2 1.69 -6.60 18.17
N ILE A 3 0.59 -6.30 17.49
CA ILE A 3 -0.59 -7.17 17.44
C ILE A 3 -0.25 -8.54 16.80
N PHE A 4 0.54 -8.55 15.72
CA PHE A 4 1.01 -9.78 15.09
C PHE A 4 1.80 -10.67 16.07
N LYS A 5 2.71 -10.06 16.85
CA LYS A 5 3.47 -10.76 17.89
C LYS A 5 2.56 -11.31 18.98
N LEU A 6 1.62 -10.49 19.45
CA LEU A 6 0.66 -10.91 20.49
C LEU A 6 -0.15 -12.12 20.02
N VAL A 7 -0.72 -12.06 18.80
CA VAL A 7 -1.48 -13.17 18.20
C VAL A 7 -0.67 -14.46 18.16
N LYS A 8 0.60 -14.34 17.76
CA LYS A 8 1.49 -15.50 17.64
C LYS A 8 1.92 -16.05 19.00
N ASP A 9 2.38 -15.16 19.90
CA ASP A 9 3.12 -15.57 21.11
C ASP A 9 2.17 -15.87 22.28
N GLU A 10 1.03 -15.14 22.42
CA GLU A 10 0.10 -15.30 23.53
C GLU A 10 -1.14 -16.15 23.20
N PHE A 11 -1.58 -16.11 21.95
CA PHE A 11 -2.77 -16.86 21.51
C PHE A 11 -2.45 -18.16 20.76
N ASN A 12 -1.16 -18.48 20.56
CA ASN A 12 -0.69 -19.68 19.84
C ASN A 12 -1.29 -19.86 18.43
N ILE A 13 -1.71 -18.76 17.79
CA ILE A 13 -2.21 -18.81 16.43
C ILE A 13 -1.01 -18.89 15.47
N ASN A 14 -0.91 -19.98 14.74
CA ASN A 14 0.20 -20.23 13.85
C ASN A 14 0.07 -19.43 12.53
N LEU A 15 0.44 -18.14 12.58
CA LEU A 15 0.44 -17.27 11.41
C LEU A 15 1.51 -17.65 10.36
N SER A 16 2.47 -18.54 10.69
CA SER A 16 3.47 -19.00 9.70
C SER A 16 2.86 -19.93 8.64
N LYS A 17 1.67 -20.46 8.87
CA LYS A 17 0.89 -21.21 7.87
C LYS A 17 0.28 -20.31 6.78
N ALA A 18 0.24 -18.98 6.96
CA ALA A 18 -0.28 -18.08 5.95
C ALA A 18 0.54 -18.17 4.66
N ASN A 19 -0.13 -18.34 3.54
CA ASN A 19 0.53 -18.45 2.24
C ASN A 19 1.23 -17.15 1.84
N PHE A 20 0.63 -16.01 2.21
CA PHE A 20 1.12 -14.69 1.82
C PHE A 20 1.13 -13.73 2.99
N PHE A 21 2.14 -12.87 2.99
CA PHE A 21 2.13 -11.62 3.74
C PHE A 21 2.13 -10.45 2.76
N ALA A 22 1.21 -9.53 2.95
CA ALA A 22 1.07 -8.33 2.12
C ALA A 22 0.74 -7.12 2.98
N GLY A 23 1.04 -5.94 2.47
CA GLY A 23 0.70 -4.70 3.15
C GLY A 23 0.65 -3.54 2.17
N HIS A 24 -0.18 -2.55 2.46
CA HIS A 24 -0.37 -1.38 1.61
C HIS A 24 0.61 -0.27 2.01
N SER A 25 1.47 0.16 1.11
CA SER A 25 2.45 1.24 1.31
C SER A 25 3.34 1.02 2.55
N LEU A 26 3.12 1.72 3.65
CA LEU A 26 3.79 1.48 4.93
C LEU A 26 3.62 0.03 5.41
N GLY A 27 2.46 -0.55 5.16
CA GLY A 27 2.14 -1.93 5.54
C GLY A 27 3.03 -2.97 4.88
N GLU A 28 3.62 -2.71 3.71
CA GLU A 28 4.59 -3.60 3.08
C GLU A 28 5.83 -3.81 3.98
N TYR A 29 6.30 -2.75 4.66
CA TYR A 29 7.37 -2.88 5.66
C TYR A 29 6.94 -3.69 6.89
N SER A 30 5.68 -3.57 7.31
CA SER A 30 5.14 -4.41 8.40
C SER A 30 5.06 -5.88 7.98
N ALA A 31 4.69 -6.16 6.73
CA ALA A 31 4.70 -7.51 6.16
C ALA A 31 6.11 -8.09 6.12
N LEU A 32 7.11 -7.30 5.70
CA LEU A 32 8.53 -7.69 5.72
C LEU A 32 9.00 -8.08 7.13
N ALA A 33 8.70 -7.25 8.13
CA ALA A 33 9.05 -7.56 9.51
C ALA A 33 8.36 -8.84 10.01
N SER A 34 7.10 -9.04 9.65
CA SER A 34 6.33 -10.23 10.03
C SER A 34 6.82 -11.50 9.35
N ALA A 35 7.28 -11.38 8.09
CA ALA A 35 7.91 -12.47 7.34
C ALA A 35 9.38 -12.74 7.76
N GLY A 36 9.92 -11.96 8.69
CA GLY A 36 11.29 -12.13 9.21
C GLY A 36 12.39 -11.56 8.31
N VAL A 37 12.05 -10.77 7.30
CA VAL A 37 13.01 -10.14 6.37
C VAL A 37 13.82 -9.04 7.05
N LEU A 38 13.15 -8.23 7.88
CA LEU A 38 13.74 -7.14 8.64
C LEU A 38 13.50 -7.33 10.13
N THR A 39 14.46 -6.91 10.95
CA THR A 39 14.21 -6.81 12.39
C THR A 39 13.15 -5.74 12.68
N PHE A 40 12.44 -5.89 13.79
CA PHE A 40 11.47 -4.86 14.22
C PHE A 40 12.15 -3.50 14.42
N ALA A 41 13.35 -3.49 15.02
CA ALA A 41 14.11 -2.27 15.26
C ALA A 41 14.49 -1.56 13.96
N ASP A 42 14.99 -2.29 12.96
CA ASP A 42 15.35 -1.70 11.68
C ASP A 42 14.13 -1.25 10.91
N THR A 43 13.02 -2.00 10.99
CA THR A 43 11.73 -1.60 10.40
C THR A 43 11.24 -0.27 10.98
N LEU A 44 11.30 -0.06 12.30
CA LEU A 44 10.91 1.21 12.92
C LEU A 44 11.83 2.37 12.50
N LYS A 45 13.15 2.12 12.45
CA LYS A 45 14.12 3.14 12.03
C LYS A 45 13.87 3.58 10.59
N ILE A 46 13.75 2.61 9.67
CA ILE A 46 13.57 2.93 8.25
C ILE A 46 12.20 3.59 7.98
N LEU A 47 11.14 3.19 8.67
CA LEU A 47 9.83 3.82 8.57
C LEU A 47 9.83 5.27 9.08
N LYS A 48 10.58 5.56 10.15
CA LYS A 48 10.77 6.94 10.63
C LYS A 48 11.47 7.81 9.59
N ILE A 49 12.51 7.28 8.95
CA ILE A 49 13.25 7.98 7.87
C ILE A 49 12.33 8.16 6.67
N ARG A 50 11.65 7.10 6.23
CA ARG A 50 10.68 7.14 5.13
C ARG A 50 9.63 8.23 5.32
N GLY A 51 8.99 8.24 6.49
CA GLY A 51 7.95 9.23 6.79
C GLY A 51 8.47 10.67 6.69
N LYS A 52 9.65 10.95 7.25
CA LYS A 52 10.29 12.27 7.16
C LYS A 52 10.69 12.62 5.73
N ALA A 53 11.33 11.70 5.00
CA ALA A 53 11.79 11.92 3.64
C ALA A 53 10.61 12.18 2.69
N MET A 54 9.57 11.38 2.74
CA MET A 54 8.36 11.56 1.91
C MET A 54 7.64 12.87 2.24
N GLN A 55 7.50 13.21 3.53
CA GLN A 55 6.82 14.45 3.94
C GLN A 55 7.60 15.70 3.54
N SER A 56 8.94 15.64 3.48
CA SER A 56 9.81 16.78 3.13
C SER A 56 10.15 16.86 1.64
N SER A 57 9.73 15.90 0.82
CA SER A 57 10.05 15.85 -0.62
C SER A 57 9.46 17.02 -1.40
N VAL A 58 8.31 17.49 -0.97
CA VAL A 58 7.61 18.65 -1.56
C VAL A 58 7.27 19.63 -0.44
N PRO A 59 7.39 20.96 -0.65
CA PRO A 59 7.01 21.94 0.35
C PRO A 59 5.56 21.76 0.81
N LYS A 60 5.31 21.94 2.12
CA LYS A 60 3.99 21.80 2.70
C LYS A 60 2.95 22.65 1.93
N GLY A 61 1.83 22.05 1.57
CA GLY A 61 0.74 22.70 0.83
C GLY A 61 0.95 22.78 -0.69
N LYS A 62 2.08 22.29 -1.23
CA LYS A 62 2.34 22.27 -2.68
C LYS A 62 2.01 20.93 -3.34
N GLY A 63 1.82 19.89 -2.56
CA GLY A 63 1.41 18.58 -3.06
C GLY A 63 0.16 18.07 -2.36
N GLY A 64 -0.46 17.04 -2.94
CA GLY A 64 -1.66 16.43 -2.37
C GLY A 64 -2.06 15.17 -3.07
N MET A 65 -3.20 14.63 -2.62
CA MET A 65 -3.81 13.44 -3.20
C MET A 65 -5.33 13.59 -3.28
N VAL A 66 -5.93 12.93 -4.28
CA VAL A 66 -7.37 12.93 -4.53
C VAL A 66 -7.84 11.49 -4.68
N ALA A 67 -8.82 11.08 -3.89
CA ALA A 67 -9.51 9.82 -4.07
C ALA A 67 -10.61 9.98 -5.15
N ILE A 68 -10.67 9.02 -6.07
CA ILE A 68 -11.66 8.94 -7.14
C ILE A 68 -12.53 7.73 -6.84
N LEU A 69 -13.84 7.91 -6.92
CA LEU A 69 -14.82 6.91 -6.54
C LEU A 69 -15.74 6.57 -7.72
N GLY A 70 -15.99 5.27 -7.90
CA GLY A 70 -16.94 4.77 -8.91
C GLY A 70 -16.42 4.77 -10.35
N SER A 71 -15.10 4.88 -10.56
CA SER A 71 -14.47 4.80 -11.88
C SER A 71 -13.41 3.69 -11.93
N ASP A 72 -13.18 3.13 -13.10
CA ASP A 72 -12.09 2.18 -13.35
C ASP A 72 -10.77 2.90 -13.62
N ILE A 73 -9.68 2.16 -13.51
CA ILE A 73 -8.33 2.72 -13.64
C ILE A 73 -8.03 3.15 -15.07
N GLU A 74 -8.52 2.41 -16.06
CA GLU A 74 -8.32 2.67 -17.48
C GLU A 74 -8.92 4.01 -17.88
N THR A 75 -10.11 4.31 -17.38
CA THR A 75 -10.79 5.61 -17.55
C THR A 75 -9.96 6.75 -16.98
N ILE A 76 -9.42 6.60 -15.78
CA ILE A 76 -8.62 7.64 -15.13
C ILE A 76 -7.27 7.82 -15.83
N GLU A 77 -6.58 6.73 -16.22
CA GLU A 77 -5.35 6.80 -17.01
C GLU A 77 -5.58 7.54 -18.34
N LYS A 78 -6.68 7.25 -19.03
CA LYS A 78 -7.07 7.94 -20.26
C LYS A 78 -7.28 9.45 -20.04
N ILE A 79 -8.03 9.84 -19.00
CA ILE A 79 -8.26 11.24 -18.66
C ILE A 79 -6.94 11.97 -18.39
N ILE A 80 -6.04 11.39 -17.61
CA ILE A 80 -4.73 11.96 -17.31
C ILE A 80 -3.91 12.10 -18.60
N LYS A 81 -3.84 11.07 -19.41
CA LYS A 81 -3.09 11.04 -20.68
C LYS A 81 -3.57 12.10 -21.69
N GLU A 82 -4.89 12.23 -21.86
CA GLU A 82 -5.50 13.19 -22.78
C GLU A 82 -5.29 14.66 -22.36
N ASN A 83 -5.03 14.90 -21.09
CA ASN A 83 -4.89 16.25 -20.53
C ASN A 83 -3.48 16.54 -20.01
N LYS A 84 -2.46 15.79 -20.40
CA LYS A 84 -1.06 15.94 -19.94
C LYS A 84 -0.47 17.35 -20.16
N ASN A 85 -1.02 18.13 -21.10
CA ASN A 85 -0.60 19.50 -21.37
C ASN A 85 -1.28 20.54 -20.46
N LYS A 86 -2.29 20.13 -19.67
CA LYS A 86 -3.07 21.01 -18.77
C LYS A 86 -2.68 20.83 -17.31
N TYR A 87 -2.34 19.60 -16.93
CA TYR A 87 -1.94 19.23 -15.58
C TYR A 87 -1.09 17.95 -15.59
N GLU A 88 -0.22 17.82 -14.60
CA GLU A 88 0.58 16.64 -14.39
C GLU A 88 0.14 15.92 -13.11
N CYS A 89 -0.59 14.81 -13.27
CA CYS A 89 -1.12 13.99 -12.20
C CYS A 89 -0.72 12.52 -12.41
N PHE A 90 -0.61 11.78 -11.30
CA PHE A 90 -0.11 10.42 -11.28
C PHE A 90 -1.05 9.52 -10.50
N ILE A 91 -1.33 8.32 -11.01
CA ILE A 91 -2.04 7.32 -10.22
C ILE A 91 -1.10 6.81 -9.11
N ALA A 92 -1.46 7.11 -7.87
CA ALA A 92 -0.73 6.73 -6.67
C ALA A 92 -1.16 5.37 -6.13
N ASN A 93 -2.47 5.07 -6.13
CA ASN A 93 -2.98 3.80 -5.64
C ASN A 93 -4.12 3.29 -6.54
N ASP A 94 -4.06 2.00 -6.86
CA ASP A 94 -5.19 1.20 -7.35
C ASP A 94 -5.68 0.33 -6.19
N ASN A 95 -6.65 0.86 -5.43
CA ASN A 95 -7.05 0.28 -4.15
C ASN A 95 -8.10 -0.82 -4.28
N SER A 96 -9.09 -0.62 -5.13
CA SER A 96 -10.16 -1.60 -5.40
C SER A 96 -10.93 -1.18 -6.65
N VAL A 97 -11.86 -2.02 -7.10
CA VAL A 97 -12.82 -1.63 -8.14
C VAL A 97 -13.53 -0.35 -7.68
N GLY A 98 -13.42 0.70 -8.49
CA GLY A 98 -14.04 1.99 -8.21
C GLY A 98 -13.40 2.81 -7.09
N GLN A 99 -12.16 2.51 -6.67
CA GLN A 99 -11.42 3.37 -5.73
C GLN A 99 -9.95 3.51 -6.13
N ILE A 100 -9.62 4.66 -6.70
CA ILE A 100 -8.30 5.03 -7.18
C ILE A 100 -7.85 6.28 -6.44
N VAL A 101 -6.55 6.41 -6.21
CA VAL A 101 -5.98 7.64 -5.65
C VAL A 101 -4.98 8.23 -6.66
N VAL A 102 -5.07 9.53 -6.86
CA VAL A 102 -4.19 10.30 -7.76
C VAL A 102 -3.41 11.31 -6.93
N SER A 103 -2.11 11.42 -7.22
CA SER A 103 -1.18 12.37 -6.61
C SER A 103 -0.73 13.42 -7.60
N GLY A 104 -0.33 14.60 -7.12
CA GLY A 104 0.23 15.66 -7.94
C GLY A 104 0.50 16.94 -7.16
N ASN A 105 0.97 17.97 -7.86
CA ASN A 105 0.97 19.32 -7.33
C ASN A 105 -0.47 19.78 -7.10
N ILE A 106 -0.67 20.65 -6.10
CA ILE A 106 -2.02 21.04 -5.70
C ILE A 106 -2.78 21.75 -6.83
N ASP A 107 -2.11 22.64 -7.56
CA ASP A 107 -2.71 23.40 -8.66
C ASP A 107 -3.14 22.47 -9.82
N ASP A 108 -2.36 21.44 -10.09
CA ASP A 108 -2.67 20.44 -11.11
C ASP A 108 -3.80 19.51 -10.67
N LEU A 109 -3.82 19.12 -9.40
CA LEU A 109 -4.92 18.35 -8.83
C LEU A 109 -6.24 19.11 -8.87
N GLU A 110 -6.24 20.42 -8.63
CA GLU A 110 -7.44 21.24 -8.71
C GLU A 110 -8.00 21.29 -10.13
N LYS A 111 -7.15 21.50 -11.15
CA LYS A 111 -7.56 21.39 -12.57
C LYS A 111 -8.09 20.01 -12.92
N PHE A 112 -7.43 18.97 -12.44
CA PHE A 112 -7.86 17.59 -12.62
C PHE A 112 -9.23 17.34 -11.98
N MET A 113 -9.45 17.78 -10.75
CA MET A 113 -10.74 17.67 -10.05
C MET A 113 -11.87 18.39 -10.79
N VAL A 114 -11.61 19.57 -11.37
CA VAL A 114 -12.59 20.28 -12.22
C VAL A 114 -12.94 19.43 -13.44
N ASN A 115 -11.96 18.83 -14.12
CA ASN A 115 -12.20 17.96 -15.26
C ASN A 115 -13.03 16.73 -14.87
N LEU A 116 -12.73 16.10 -13.73
CA LEU A 116 -13.51 14.97 -13.21
C LEU A 116 -14.97 15.36 -12.93
N LYS A 117 -15.21 16.54 -12.35
CA LYS A 117 -16.58 17.06 -12.10
C LYS A 117 -17.36 17.25 -13.41
N LEU A 118 -16.74 17.81 -14.45
CA LEU A 118 -17.37 17.94 -15.77
C LEU A 118 -17.74 16.61 -16.41
N LYS A 119 -17.07 15.52 -16.02
CA LYS A 119 -17.37 14.14 -16.44
C LYS A 119 -18.27 13.38 -15.46
N ASN A 120 -18.84 14.05 -14.45
CA ASN A 120 -19.64 13.46 -13.39
C ASN A 120 -18.91 12.35 -12.60
N ILE A 121 -17.58 12.41 -12.49
CA ILE A 121 -16.78 11.46 -11.73
C ILE A 121 -16.59 12.00 -10.31
N LYS A 122 -17.04 11.23 -9.32
CA LYS A 122 -16.95 11.58 -7.90
C LYS A 122 -15.50 11.55 -7.43
N ASN A 123 -15.08 12.63 -6.79
CA ASN A 123 -13.71 12.76 -6.27
C ASN A 123 -13.69 13.53 -4.94
N VAL A 124 -12.70 13.21 -4.09
CA VAL A 124 -12.54 13.81 -2.75
C VAL A 124 -11.06 14.07 -2.50
N LYS A 125 -10.71 15.30 -2.11
CA LYS A 125 -9.36 15.64 -1.69
C LYS A 125 -9.05 14.93 -0.36
N LEU A 126 -7.90 14.25 -0.30
CA LEU A 126 -7.49 13.59 0.92
C LEU A 126 -6.80 14.58 1.88
N PRO A 127 -6.91 14.37 3.21
CA PRO A 127 -6.29 15.23 4.22
C PRO A 127 -4.78 14.93 4.38
N VAL A 128 -4.05 14.95 3.26
CA VAL A 128 -2.61 14.75 3.21
C VAL A 128 -1.94 15.92 2.50
N SER A 129 -0.70 16.24 2.88
CA SER A 129 0.03 17.41 2.38
C SER A 129 1.21 17.06 1.48
N ALA A 130 1.35 15.81 1.07
CA ALA A 130 2.40 15.36 0.16
C ALA A 130 1.81 14.48 -0.94
N PRO A 131 2.37 14.54 -2.17
CA PRO A 131 1.92 13.76 -3.32
C PRO A 131 2.62 12.40 -3.34
N PHE A 132 2.23 11.49 -2.44
CA PHE A 132 2.87 10.18 -2.30
C PHE A 132 2.73 9.32 -3.56
N HIS A 133 3.66 8.38 -3.74
CA HIS A 133 3.64 7.37 -4.80
C HIS A 133 3.66 7.92 -6.22
N CYS A 134 4.44 8.98 -6.46
CA CYS A 134 4.67 9.55 -7.78
C CYS A 134 6.08 10.16 -7.88
N LYS A 135 6.49 10.54 -9.08
CA LYS A 135 7.84 11.08 -9.36
C LYS A 135 8.21 12.34 -8.54
N LEU A 136 7.24 13.05 -7.96
CA LEU A 136 7.51 14.18 -7.07
C LEU A 136 8.15 13.75 -5.74
N MET A 137 8.18 12.45 -5.46
CA MET A 137 8.85 11.85 -4.29
C MET A 137 10.33 11.54 -4.53
N ASN A 138 10.94 11.94 -5.65
CA ASN A 138 12.31 11.58 -6.03
C ASN A 138 13.35 11.90 -4.93
N LYS A 139 13.21 13.01 -4.21
CA LYS A 139 14.09 13.32 -3.06
C LYS A 139 14.02 12.25 -1.98
N ALA A 140 12.82 11.74 -1.69
CA ALA A 140 12.67 10.64 -0.73
C ALA A 140 13.26 9.33 -1.29
N THR A 141 13.12 9.07 -2.58
CA THR A 141 13.72 7.89 -3.23
C THR A 141 15.24 7.85 -3.07
N ILE A 142 15.92 8.97 -3.25
CA ILE A 142 17.39 9.08 -3.07
C ILE A 142 17.76 8.74 -1.62
N ILE A 143 17.09 9.36 -0.63
CA ILE A 143 17.34 9.09 0.79
C ILE A 143 17.05 7.62 1.13
N MET A 144 15.93 7.09 0.66
CA MET A 144 15.53 5.71 0.96
C MET A 144 16.44 4.69 0.30
N ASN A 145 16.97 4.97 -0.90
CA ASN A 145 17.94 4.10 -1.55
C ASN A 145 19.23 3.98 -0.71
N GLU A 146 19.72 5.09 -0.20
CA GLU A 146 20.89 5.11 0.69
C GLU A 146 20.64 4.33 2.00
N GLU A 147 19.52 4.60 2.64
CA GLU A 147 19.20 4.00 3.95
C GLU A 147 18.83 2.51 3.85
N ILE A 148 18.08 2.11 2.81
CA ILE A 148 17.74 0.70 2.57
C ILE A 148 18.99 -0.11 2.22
N SER A 149 19.99 0.47 1.52
CA SER A 149 21.22 -0.23 1.18
C SER A 149 22.02 -0.67 2.41
N LYS A 150 21.92 0.06 3.53
CA LYS A 150 22.59 -0.22 4.81
C LYS A 150 21.95 -1.36 5.61
N LEU A 151 20.71 -1.75 5.26
CA LEU A 151 19.97 -2.78 6.00
C LEU A 151 20.37 -4.19 5.54
N ASN A 152 20.38 -5.12 6.48
CA ASN A 152 20.46 -6.54 6.17
C ASN A 152 19.04 -7.09 5.96
N PHE A 153 18.83 -7.79 4.84
CA PHE A 153 17.58 -8.43 4.47
C PHE A 153 17.78 -9.94 4.52
N GLU A 154 17.01 -10.58 5.38
CA GLU A 154 16.94 -12.04 5.42
C GLU A 154 15.93 -12.56 4.38
N GLU A 155 16.05 -13.83 4.02
CA GLU A 155 15.07 -14.45 3.14
C GLU A 155 13.69 -14.52 3.80
N PRO A 156 12.61 -14.19 3.07
CA PRO A 156 11.27 -14.17 3.63
C PRO A 156 10.80 -15.60 3.97
N LYS A 157 10.23 -15.78 5.16
CA LYS A 157 9.67 -17.07 5.60
C LYS A 157 8.33 -17.38 4.95
N ASN A 158 7.64 -16.36 4.44
CA ASN A 158 6.36 -16.47 3.74
C ASN A 158 6.43 -15.67 2.46
N THR A 159 5.64 -16.05 1.46
CA THR A 159 5.57 -15.31 0.20
C THR A 159 5.11 -13.87 0.43
N LEU A 160 5.86 -12.92 -0.07
CA LEU A 160 5.52 -11.49 -0.05
C LEU A 160 4.95 -11.05 -1.39
N VAL A 161 4.13 -10.01 -1.39
CA VAL A 161 3.58 -9.40 -2.61
C VAL A 161 4.01 -7.95 -2.70
N SER A 162 4.66 -7.59 -3.80
CA SER A 162 5.15 -6.22 -4.02
C SER A 162 4.04 -5.25 -4.39
N ASN A 163 4.02 -4.09 -3.75
CA ASN A 163 3.14 -2.98 -4.14
C ASN A 163 3.45 -2.44 -5.55
N VAL A 164 4.71 -2.53 -5.99
CA VAL A 164 5.17 -2.00 -7.28
C VAL A 164 4.73 -2.86 -8.45
N THR A 165 4.85 -4.18 -8.30
CA THR A 165 4.60 -5.13 -9.38
C THR A 165 3.24 -5.81 -9.29
N GLY A 166 2.62 -5.85 -8.09
CA GLY A 166 1.45 -6.67 -7.80
C GLY A 166 1.75 -8.18 -7.90
N LYS A 167 3.02 -8.58 -7.81
CA LYS A 167 3.50 -9.96 -7.98
C LYS A 167 4.20 -10.47 -6.73
N GLU A 168 4.34 -11.79 -6.66
CA GLU A 168 5.11 -12.48 -5.63
C GLU A 168 6.58 -12.07 -5.67
N ILE A 169 7.20 -12.03 -4.51
CA ILE A 169 8.63 -11.79 -4.33
C ILE A 169 9.21 -13.05 -3.67
N PHE A 170 10.19 -13.64 -4.32
CA PHE A 170 10.82 -14.89 -3.88
C PHE A 170 12.24 -14.68 -3.35
N ASP A 171 12.83 -13.52 -3.60
CA ASP A 171 14.24 -13.25 -3.37
C ASP A 171 14.43 -11.92 -2.62
N SER A 172 15.25 -11.96 -1.58
CA SER A 172 15.60 -10.77 -0.78
C SER A 172 16.36 -9.71 -1.58
N SER A 173 17.08 -10.09 -2.63
CA SER A 173 17.82 -9.16 -3.48
C SER A 173 16.91 -8.19 -4.24
N ASP A 174 15.73 -8.67 -4.67
CA ASP A 174 14.74 -7.84 -5.36
C ASP A 174 14.02 -6.88 -4.40
N LEU A 175 13.86 -7.28 -3.13
CA LEU A 175 13.11 -6.51 -2.14
C LEU A 175 13.65 -5.10 -1.95
N LYS A 176 14.97 -4.92 -1.83
CA LYS A 176 15.58 -3.60 -1.65
C LYS A 176 15.21 -2.65 -2.79
N ASN A 177 15.38 -3.12 -4.02
CA ASN A 177 15.06 -2.33 -5.22
C ASN A 177 13.56 -2.01 -5.32
N LEU A 178 12.69 -2.98 -4.97
CA LEU A 178 11.24 -2.78 -5.00
C LEU A 178 10.78 -1.79 -3.94
N LEU A 179 11.35 -1.81 -2.73
CA LEU A 179 11.03 -0.85 -1.68
C LEU A 179 11.47 0.58 -2.04
N VAL A 180 12.61 0.74 -2.70
CA VAL A 180 13.05 2.05 -3.21
C VAL A 180 12.09 2.53 -4.29
N LYS A 181 11.75 1.69 -5.26
CA LYS A 181 10.79 2.00 -6.33
C LYS A 181 9.39 2.29 -5.79
N GLN A 182 8.97 1.68 -4.68
CA GLN A 182 7.66 1.88 -4.07
C GLN A 182 7.39 3.36 -3.74
N ILE A 183 8.44 4.13 -3.42
CA ILE A 183 8.32 5.55 -3.04
C ILE A 183 7.68 6.39 -4.15
N GLU A 184 8.02 6.12 -5.42
CA GLU A 184 7.53 6.84 -6.59
C GLU A 184 6.50 6.06 -7.42
N SER A 185 6.25 4.79 -7.08
CA SER A 185 5.42 3.91 -7.87
C SER A 185 4.01 3.78 -7.31
N ARG A 186 3.06 3.56 -8.21
CA ARG A 186 1.68 3.19 -7.87
C ARG A 186 1.64 1.97 -6.97
N VAL A 187 0.87 2.04 -5.90
CA VAL A 187 0.51 0.89 -5.08
C VAL A 187 -0.56 0.07 -5.81
N ARG A 188 -0.22 -1.11 -6.26
CA ARG A 188 -1.08 -2.05 -7.02
C ARG A 188 -1.84 -2.98 -6.08
N TRP A 189 -2.59 -2.39 -5.13
CA TRP A 189 -3.25 -3.19 -4.09
C TRP A 189 -4.30 -4.13 -4.64
N ARG A 190 -5.14 -3.65 -5.56
CA ARG A 190 -6.16 -4.48 -6.21
C ARG A 190 -5.54 -5.65 -6.95
N GLU A 191 -4.48 -5.42 -7.71
CA GLU A 191 -3.75 -6.48 -8.44
C GLU A 191 -3.12 -7.49 -7.45
N SER A 192 -2.55 -7.01 -6.34
CA SER A 192 -1.99 -7.87 -5.28
C SER A 192 -3.03 -8.79 -4.65
N VAL A 193 -4.21 -8.27 -4.34
CA VAL A 193 -5.31 -9.08 -3.78
C VAL A 193 -5.82 -10.09 -4.80
N LEU A 194 -6.02 -9.70 -6.05
CA LEU A 194 -6.43 -10.60 -7.13
C LEU A 194 -5.40 -11.71 -7.37
N LEU A 195 -4.10 -11.40 -7.32
CA LEU A 195 -3.05 -12.41 -7.40
C LEU A 195 -3.22 -13.46 -6.29
N MET A 196 -3.35 -13.03 -5.03
CA MET A 196 -3.52 -13.95 -3.89
C MET A 196 -4.76 -14.82 -4.04
N ILE A 197 -5.89 -14.24 -4.46
CA ILE A 197 -7.14 -15.00 -4.72
C ILE A 197 -6.92 -16.03 -5.84
N ASN A 198 -6.30 -15.64 -6.94
CA ASN A 198 -6.00 -16.55 -8.06
C ASN A 198 -5.02 -17.69 -7.67
N LYS A 199 -4.25 -17.48 -6.60
CA LYS A 199 -3.38 -18.51 -5.98
C LYS A 199 -4.09 -19.35 -4.92
N GLY A 200 -5.41 -19.23 -4.80
CA GLY A 200 -6.24 -20.05 -3.90
C GLY A 200 -6.46 -19.46 -2.51
N VAL A 201 -6.05 -18.21 -2.24
CA VAL A 201 -6.34 -17.58 -0.96
C VAL A 201 -7.83 -17.27 -0.85
N SER A 202 -8.49 -17.90 0.11
CA SER A 202 -9.92 -17.75 0.41
C SER A 202 -10.19 -16.92 1.67
N GLN A 203 -9.18 -16.75 2.53
CA GLN A 203 -9.28 -16.01 3.78
C GLN A 203 -8.18 -14.95 3.90
N PHE A 204 -8.57 -13.74 4.30
CA PHE A 204 -7.67 -12.62 4.59
C PHE A 204 -7.84 -12.17 6.03
N ILE A 205 -6.73 -11.92 6.71
CA ILE A 205 -6.71 -11.41 8.08
C ILE A 205 -5.92 -10.09 8.10
N GLU A 206 -6.63 -8.98 8.29
CA GLU A 206 -6.00 -7.67 8.48
C GLU A 206 -5.55 -7.53 9.94
N ILE A 207 -4.25 -7.34 10.16
CA ILE A 207 -3.66 -7.17 11.48
C ILE A 207 -3.17 -5.74 11.64
N GLY A 208 -3.86 -4.95 12.45
CA GLY A 208 -3.51 -3.56 12.69
C GLY A 208 -4.72 -2.69 13.02
N PRO A 209 -4.52 -1.39 13.26
CA PRO A 209 -5.61 -0.50 13.63
C PRO A 209 -6.55 -0.23 12.46
N GLY A 210 -7.84 -0.46 12.67
CA GLY A 210 -8.89 -0.22 11.68
C GLY A 210 -9.24 -1.44 10.82
N LYS A 211 -10.07 -1.20 9.78
CA LYS A 211 -10.64 -2.23 8.88
C LYS A 211 -10.61 -1.76 7.42
N ILE A 212 -9.60 -0.94 7.06
CA ILE A 212 -9.55 -0.29 5.74
C ILE A 212 -9.26 -1.33 4.65
N LEU A 213 -8.22 -2.16 4.85
CA LEU A 213 -7.85 -3.17 3.86
C LEU A 213 -8.92 -4.25 3.76
N SER A 214 -9.54 -4.63 4.86
CA SER A 214 -10.71 -5.53 4.89
C SER A 214 -11.84 -5.01 4.00
N GLY A 215 -12.15 -3.72 4.10
CA GLY A 215 -13.14 -3.08 3.25
C GLY A 215 -12.76 -3.04 1.77
N LEU A 216 -11.48 -2.85 1.46
CA LEU A 216 -10.97 -2.87 0.09
C LEU A 216 -11.02 -4.29 -0.50
N ILE A 217 -10.61 -5.29 0.25
CA ILE A 217 -10.62 -6.70 -0.17
C ILE A 217 -12.05 -7.15 -0.50
N LYS A 218 -13.02 -6.83 0.37
CA LYS A 218 -14.44 -7.14 0.12
C LYS A 218 -15.03 -6.45 -1.10
N ARG A 219 -14.49 -5.29 -1.51
CA ARG A 219 -14.88 -4.62 -2.77
C ARG A 219 -14.24 -5.27 -4.00
N ILE A 220 -13.06 -5.88 -3.84
CA ILE A 220 -12.37 -6.61 -4.91
C ILE A 220 -13.06 -7.94 -5.15
N ASP A 221 -13.30 -8.72 -4.08
CA ASP A 221 -14.04 -9.97 -4.13
C ASP A 221 -14.90 -10.16 -2.87
N LYS A 222 -16.21 -10.33 -3.06
CA LYS A 222 -17.17 -10.53 -1.98
C LYS A 222 -17.16 -11.95 -1.40
N ASN A 223 -16.63 -12.91 -2.15
CA ASN A 223 -16.68 -14.33 -1.79
C ASN A 223 -15.58 -14.72 -0.79
N VAL A 224 -14.46 -13.99 -0.73
CA VAL A 224 -13.39 -14.29 0.22
C VAL A 224 -13.80 -13.97 1.65
N LYS A 225 -13.33 -14.76 2.61
CA LYS A 225 -13.49 -14.45 4.03
C LYS A 225 -12.51 -13.33 4.41
N VAL A 226 -12.97 -12.36 5.20
CA VAL A 226 -12.12 -11.26 5.66
C VAL A 226 -12.39 -11.00 7.13
N SER A 227 -11.34 -11.01 7.94
CA SER A 227 -11.34 -10.66 9.36
C SER A 227 -10.33 -9.55 9.63
N ALA A 228 -10.56 -8.75 10.66
CA ALA A 228 -9.62 -7.72 11.10
C ALA A 228 -9.37 -7.87 12.60
N ILE A 229 -8.11 -7.81 13.01
CA ILE A 229 -7.66 -7.88 14.40
C ILE A 229 -7.20 -6.51 14.85
N ASN A 230 -7.96 -5.86 15.73
CA ASN A 230 -7.64 -4.57 16.32
C ASN A 230 -7.39 -4.67 17.84
N ASN A 231 -8.00 -5.65 18.48
CA ASN A 231 -7.97 -5.88 19.92
C ASN A 231 -8.01 -7.38 20.25
N GLU A 232 -7.94 -7.73 21.52
CA GLU A 232 -7.93 -9.12 21.99
C GLU A 232 -9.23 -9.88 21.68
N GLU A 233 -10.37 -9.18 21.71
CA GLU A 233 -11.68 -9.80 21.43
C GLU A 233 -11.76 -10.25 19.96
N ASP A 234 -11.21 -9.44 19.03
CA ASP A 234 -11.14 -9.83 17.63
C ASP A 234 -10.31 -11.12 17.44
N ILE A 235 -9.25 -11.32 18.25
CA ILE A 235 -8.42 -12.53 18.18
C ILE A 235 -9.21 -13.78 18.56
N LYS A 236 -10.04 -13.68 19.62
CA LYS A 236 -10.86 -14.81 20.10
C LYS A 236 -11.93 -15.23 19.10
N LEU A 237 -12.33 -14.31 18.21
CA LEU A 237 -13.36 -14.55 17.18
C LEU A 237 -12.80 -15.05 15.85
N ILE A 238 -11.47 -15.09 15.71
CA ILE A 238 -10.86 -15.55 14.46
C ILE A 238 -10.94 -17.08 14.38
N ASN A 239 -11.59 -17.53 13.32
CA ASN A 239 -11.52 -18.90 12.86
C ASN A 239 -10.57 -18.97 11.67
N ILE A 240 -9.42 -19.60 11.83
CA ILE A 240 -8.45 -19.82 10.75
C ILE A 240 -8.83 -21.16 10.11
N ASP A 241 -9.17 -21.12 8.83
CA ASP A 241 -9.41 -22.33 8.06
C ASP A 241 -8.08 -23.13 8.00
N GLU A 242 -8.11 -24.42 8.36
CA GLU A 242 -6.95 -25.32 8.32
C GLU A 242 -6.57 -25.73 6.89
#